data_1202e2b50b8235f6dcb04ae3dbd79ca9
#
_entry.id   1202e2b50b8235f6dcb04ae3dbd79ca9
#
_cell.length_a   1.000
_cell.length_b   1.000
_cell.length_c   1.000
_cell.angle_alpha   90.00
_cell.angle_beta   90.00
_cell.angle_gamma   90.00
#
_symmetry.space_group_name_H-M   'P 1'
#
loop_
_entity.id
_entity.type
_entity.pdbx_description
1 polymer ?
#
loop_
_entity_poly.entity_id
_entity_poly.type
_entity_poly.pdbx_seq_one_letter_code
_entity_poly.pdbx_strand_id
1 'polypeptide(L)'
;DNGSGSTTLEIYTSGNVAGVTLKPEFADEPVYQLYDDGSNGDAVAGDGTFTLGSITSTMFPEDLLFPIAWNENNVDVDLATIWLSIEISYGSGQSELISFMELRVVSSKLEFAADQVGDGLYASEYAIFIVDPAGETYTGNFPNITDYDGPSIAKKFYAIYPDEFDFINFMVVRGDLGMKAHSGSLRSAATNIGTDQPDYTAEFGSQGRLLAMTYSSFGFLNHEIGHSWGAFVGVEQGISTGIHWSGSTDISGMMSEGYETSDGLYFFTPNGDGTFTAGWFEDRFAPLELYLMGMIPPEEVPDVQILHDLDLSDLERVVPGSIETYSIEQIMAAAGGPRQPAYPAAQTDFNIAIVLLSDSNFSEAEIALYSFLSREYSAQREANALENFYTATGRLGTVNTRLADWGIPGIQP
;
A
#
# COMPACT_ATOMS: atom_id res chain seq x y z
N ASP A 1 0.58 1.50 24.69
CA ASP A 1 0.14 2.86 25.00
C ASP A 1 -0.39 2.93 26.42
N ASN A 2 0.04 3.92 27.18
CA ASN A 2 -0.48 4.17 28.54
C ASN A 2 -1.68 5.15 28.54
N GLY A 3 -2.31 5.36 27.39
CA GLY A 3 -3.45 6.26 27.21
C GLY A 3 -3.13 7.74 27.23
N SER A 4 -1.86 8.12 27.09
CA SER A 4 -1.44 9.53 27.08
C SER A 4 -1.61 10.20 25.72
N GLY A 5 -1.65 9.42 24.64
CA GLY A 5 -1.93 9.91 23.29
C GLY A 5 -3.44 10.08 23.05
N SER A 6 -3.84 11.11 22.33
CA SER A 6 -5.22 11.30 21.88
C SER A 6 -5.27 11.71 20.42
N THR A 7 -6.37 11.37 19.77
CA THR A 7 -6.66 11.81 18.39
C THR A 7 -8.04 12.43 18.33
N THR A 8 -8.36 13.03 17.19
CA THR A 8 -9.69 13.59 16.89
C THR A 8 -10.23 12.91 15.63
N LEU A 9 -11.49 12.54 15.66
CA LEU A 9 -12.23 12.04 14.50
C LEU A 9 -13.17 13.13 14.01
N GLU A 10 -13.11 13.43 12.73
CA GLU A 10 -14.00 14.36 12.04
C GLU A 10 -14.71 13.63 10.89
N ILE A 11 -16.03 13.79 10.82
CA ILE A 11 -16.87 13.22 9.77
C ILE A 11 -17.57 14.37 9.04
N TYR A 12 -17.21 14.56 7.79
CA TYR A 12 -17.83 15.55 6.92
C TYR A 12 -19.11 14.97 6.32
N THR A 13 -20.21 15.66 6.55
CA THR A 13 -21.52 15.21 6.10
C THR A 13 -22.17 16.25 5.19
N SER A 14 -23.09 15.79 4.33
CA SER A 14 -23.95 16.65 3.53
C SER A 14 -25.41 16.32 3.76
N GLY A 15 -26.26 17.34 3.77
CA GLY A 15 -27.70 17.18 3.96
C GLY A 15 -28.16 17.39 5.39
N ASN A 16 -29.39 16.95 5.70
CA ASN A 16 -30.01 17.13 7.03
C ASN A 16 -29.65 15.96 7.94
N VAL A 17 -28.43 15.99 8.52
CA VAL A 17 -27.96 14.99 9.47
C VAL A 17 -28.57 15.27 10.86
N ALA A 18 -29.15 14.24 11.47
CA ALA A 18 -29.72 14.29 12.80
C ALA A 18 -28.73 13.89 13.91
N GLY A 19 -27.72 13.09 13.57
CA GLY A 19 -26.67 12.70 14.50
C GLY A 19 -25.67 11.74 13.87
N VAL A 20 -24.46 11.71 14.44
CA VAL A 20 -23.38 10.79 14.07
C VAL A 20 -22.88 10.10 15.33
N THR A 21 -22.79 8.78 15.31
CA THR A 21 -22.29 7.98 16.43
C THR A 21 -21.15 7.07 16.00
N LEU A 22 -20.21 6.84 16.92
CA LEU A 22 -19.06 5.93 16.79
C LEU A 22 -19.21 4.79 17.79
N LYS A 23 -18.97 3.56 17.34
CA LYS A 23 -18.89 2.39 18.21
C LYS A 23 -17.83 1.39 17.73
N PRO A 24 -17.36 0.48 18.59
CA PRO A 24 -16.58 -0.66 18.13
C PRO A 24 -17.37 -1.54 17.16
N GLU A 25 -16.71 -2.06 16.13
CA GLU A 25 -17.35 -2.90 15.09
C GLU A 25 -17.90 -4.22 15.66
N PHE A 26 -17.20 -4.80 16.62
CA PHE A 26 -17.52 -6.12 17.18
C PHE A 26 -18.18 -6.06 18.56
N ALA A 27 -18.66 -4.89 18.99
CA ALA A 27 -19.36 -4.71 20.25
C ALA A 27 -20.46 -3.65 20.12
N ASP A 28 -21.53 -3.80 20.89
CA ASP A 28 -22.62 -2.83 20.91
C ASP A 28 -22.31 -1.60 21.78
N GLU A 29 -21.34 -1.69 22.66
CA GLU A 29 -20.92 -0.66 23.61
C GLU A 29 -19.38 -0.62 23.73
N PRO A 30 -18.76 0.54 24.00
CA PRO A 30 -19.39 1.84 24.22
C PRO A 30 -19.83 2.52 22.90
N VAL A 31 -20.84 3.40 22.98
CA VAL A 31 -21.27 4.27 21.87
C VAL A 31 -20.92 5.72 22.20
N TYR A 32 -20.26 6.38 21.27
CA TYR A 32 -19.84 7.77 21.41
C TYR A 32 -20.58 8.65 20.41
N GLN A 33 -21.09 9.79 20.88
CA GLN A 33 -21.72 10.81 20.03
C GLN A 33 -20.66 11.74 19.47
N LEU A 34 -20.72 12.01 18.16
CA LEU A 34 -19.97 13.11 17.53
C LEU A 34 -20.84 14.37 17.51
N TYR A 35 -20.22 15.53 17.60
CA TYR A 35 -20.87 16.83 17.75
C TYR A 35 -20.54 17.77 16.59
N ASP A 36 -21.55 18.56 16.16
CA ASP A 36 -21.43 19.68 15.20
C ASP A 36 -22.02 20.93 15.88
N ASP A 37 -21.52 21.27 17.08
CA ASP A 37 -22.08 22.34 17.93
C ASP A 37 -21.00 23.28 18.51
N GLY A 38 -19.77 23.20 18.04
CA GLY A 38 -18.62 23.94 18.54
C GLY A 38 -18.03 23.36 19.82
N SER A 39 -18.38 22.13 20.19
CA SER A 39 -17.86 21.43 21.39
C SER A 39 -17.09 20.16 21.01
N ASN A 40 -16.42 19.54 22.00
CA ASN A 40 -15.74 18.24 21.87
C ASN A 40 -14.71 18.16 20.71
N GLY A 41 -14.06 19.29 20.41
CA GLY A 41 -13.06 19.40 19.34
C GLY A 41 -13.61 19.96 18.04
N ASP A 42 -14.92 20.09 17.91
CA ASP A 42 -15.55 20.77 16.78
C ASP A 42 -15.17 22.27 16.79
N ALA A 43 -14.68 22.75 15.64
CA ALA A 43 -14.18 24.11 15.50
C ALA A 43 -15.28 25.13 15.16
N VAL A 44 -16.33 24.69 14.43
CA VAL A 44 -17.37 25.59 13.89
C VAL A 44 -18.75 24.91 13.93
N ALA A 45 -19.59 25.36 14.85
CA ALA A 45 -20.95 24.82 15.00
C ALA A 45 -21.78 24.94 13.72
N GLY A 46 -22.38 23.84 13.29
CA GLY A 46 -23.37 23.78 12.20
C GLY A 46 -22.74 23.86 10.80
N ASP A 47 -21.46 23.53 10.64
CA ASP A 47 -20.78 23.51 9.35
C ASP A 47 -20.89 22.15 8.63
N GLY A 48 -21.49 21.16 9.27
CA GLY A 48 -21.65 19.80 8.76
C GLY A 48 -20.47 18.87 9.11
N THR A 49 -19.54 19.34 9.94
CA THR A 49 -18.40 18.54 10.43
C THR A 49 -18.69 18.03 11.82
N PHE A 50 -19.02 16.74 11.93
CA PHE A 50 -19.26 16.11 13.22
C PHE A 50 -17.94 15.63 13.83
N THR A 51 -17.63 16.07 15.03
CA THR A 51 -16.33 15.86 15.67
C THR A 51 -16.45 15.11 17.00
N LEU A 52 -15.52 14.20 17.24
CA LEU A 52 -15.21 13.61 18.53
C LEU A 52 -13.72 13.81 18.82
N GLY A 53 -13.42 14.75 19.71
CA GLY A 53 -12.04 15.04 20.14
C GLY A 53 -11.59 14.16 21.29
N SER A 54 -10.27 14.15 21.52
CA SER A 54 -9.62 13.49 22.66
C SER A 54 -9.89 11.97 22.74
N ILE A 55 -10.00 11.30 21.61
CA ILE A 55 -10.11 9.84 21.54
C ILE A 55 -8.79 9.25 22.02
N THR A 56 -8.86 8.34 22.99
CA THR A 56 -7.71 7.59 23.52
C THR A 56 -7.98 6.10 23.45
N SER A 57 -6.92 5.29 23.43
CA SER A 57 -7.06 3.81 23.47
C SER A 57 -7.82 3.32 24.70
N THR A 58 -7.75 4.05 25.81
CA THR A 58 -8.43 3.72 27.07
C THR A 58 -9.95 3.97 27.07
N MET A 59 -10.48 4.62 26.02
CA MET A 59 -11.94 4.75 25.84
C MET A 59 -12.60 3.42 25.47
N PHE A 60 -11.83 2.47 24.94
CA PHE A 60 -12.32 1.20 24.46
C PHE A 60 -11.88 0.06 25.38
N PRO A 61 -12.71 -0.98 25.53
CA PRO A 61 -12.33 -2.19 26.26
C PRO A 61 -11.03 -2.80 25.71
N GLU A 62 -10.18 -3.30 26.61
CA GLU A 62 -8.86 -3.83 26.25
C GLU A 62 -8.94 -5.05 25.31
N ASP A 63 -10.00 -5.84 25.43
CA ASP A 63 -10.28 -7.00 24.57
C ASP A 63 -10.68 -6.64 23.14
N LEU A 64 -10.94 -5.37 22.86
CA LEU A 64 -11.19 -4.84 21.51
C LEU A 64 -9.91 -4.31 20.82
N LEU A 65 -8.78 -4.29 21.51
CA LEU A 65 -7.48 -4.01 20.91
C LEU A 65 -6.93 -5.29 20.27
N PHE A 66 -6.93 -5.33 18.95
CA PHE A 66 -6.37 -6.43 18.17
C PHE A 66 -4.89 -6.17 17.90
N PRO A 67 -3.95 -6.93 18.50
CA PRO A 67 -2.53 -6.78 18.23
C PRO A 67 -2.23 -7.03 16.75
N ILE A 68 -1.49 -6.10 16.12
CA ILE A 68 -1.02 -6.22 14.73
C ILE A 68 0.47 -6.53 14.71
N ALA A 69 1.26 -5.91 15.60
CA ALA A 69 2.69 -6.15 15.68
C ALA A 69 3.18 -6.20 17.11
N TRP A 70 4.16 -7.06 17.35
CA TRP A 70 4.88 -7.19 18.60
C TRP A 70 6.33 -6.73 18.42
N ASN A 71 6.97 -6.37 19.52
CA ASN A 71 8.39 -6.06 19.55
C ASN A 71 9.23 -7.29 19.13
N GLU A 72 10.52 -7.08 18.89
CA GLU A 72 11.48 -8.11 18.45
C GLU A 72 11.50 -9.38 19.33
N ASN A 73 11.08 -9.26 20.60
CA ASN A 73 11.04 -10.35 21.55
C ASN A 73 9.67 -11.02 21.67
N ASN A 74 8.65 -10.57 20.92
CA ASN A 74 7.25 -10.99 21.00
C ASN A 74 6.64 -10.89 22.41
N VAL A 75 7.03 -9.89 23.19
CA VAL A 75 6.59 -9.69 24.57
C VAL A 75 5.65 -8.50 24.70
N ASP A 76 5.96 -7.39 24.00
CA ASP A 76 5.15 -6.18 24.03
C ASP A 76 4.49 -5.95 22.67
N VAL A 77 3.27 -5.43 22.67
CA VAL A 77 2.55 -5.03 21.46
C VAL A 77 3.04 -3.64 21.05
N ASP A 78 3.64 -3.53 19.85
CA ASP A 78 4.11 -2.26 19.30
C ASP A 78 3.01 -1.53 18.51
N LEU A 79 2.11 -2.29 17.87
CA LEU A 79 0.99 -1.76 17.12
C LEU A 79 -0.24 -2.63 17.33
N ALA A 80 -1.37 -2.00 17.64
CA ALA A 80 -2.68 -2.64 17.69
C ALA A 80 -3.69 -1.84 16.86
N THR A 81 -4.81 -2.44 16.51
CA THR A 81 -5.94 -1.77 15.89
C THR A 81 -7.22 -1.97 16.70
N ILE A 82 -8.10 -0.98 16.64
CA ILE A 82 -9.50 -1.08 17.06
C ILE A 82 -10.35 -0.89 15.81
N TRP A 83 -11.19 -1.86 15.52
CA TRP A 83 -12.15 -1.75 14.43
C TRP A 83 -13.38 -0.99 14.91
N LEU A 84 -13.77 0.03 14.16
CA LEU A 84 -14.84 0.96 14.50
C LEU A 84 -15.88 1.01 13.38
N SER A 85 -17.12 1.34 13.75
CA SER A 85 -18.18 1.70 12.82
C SER A 85 -18.78 3.06 13.18
N ILE A 86 -19.22 3.78 12.15
CA ILE A 86 -19.89 5.06 12.27
C ILE A 86 -21.30 4.92 11.72
N GLU A 87 -22.28 5.32 12.49
CA GLU A 87 -23.67 5.42 12.05
C GLU A 87 -24.04 6.90 11.90
N ILE A 88 -24.46 7.27 10.67
CA ILE A 88 -24.97 8.61 10.34
C ILE A 88 -26.49 8.52 10.27
N SER A 89 -27.18 9.23 11.13
CA SER A 89 -28.63 9.30 11.16
C SER A 89 -29.13 10.59 10.49
N TYR A 90 -30.10 10.48 9.60
CA TYR A 90 -30.67 11.62 8.88
C TYR A 90 -32.05 12.00 9.45
N GLY A 91 -32.40 13.27 9.31
CA GLY A 91 -33.73 13.79 9.72
C GLY A 91 -34.92 13.14 9.00
N SER A 92 -34.67 12.43 7.90
CA SER A 92 -35.65 11.58 7.20
C SER A 92 -36.01 10.28 7.93
N GLY A 93 -35.23 9.90 8.96
CA GLY A 93 -35.31 8.60 9.64
C GLY A 93 -34.53 7.49 8.96
N GLN A 94 -33.72 7.81 7.95
CA GLN A 94 -32.76 6.89 7.34
C GLN A 94 -31.45 6.93 8.12
N SER A 95 -30.66 5.85 8.05
CA SER A 95 -29.28 5.83 8.53
C SER A 95 -28.34 5.23 7.49
N GLU A 96 -27.08 5.62 7.58
CA GLU A 96 -25.96 5.08 6.81
C GLU A 96 -24.93 4.54 7.79
N LEU A 97 -24.37 3.37 7.51
CA LEU A 97 -23.36 2.73 8.33
C LEU A 97 -22.04 2.65 7.55
N ILE A 98 -20.99 3.19 8.15
CA ILE A 98 -19.60 3.03 7.68
C ILE A 98 -18.94 2.04 8.63
N SER A 99 -18.57 0.87 8.11
CA SER A 99 -18.00 -0.22 8.89
C SER A 99 -16.50 -0.39 8.62
N PHE A 100 -15.82 -1.11 9.51
CA PHE A 100 -14.41 -1.48 9.39
C PHE A 100 -13.44 -0.31 9.26
N MET A 101 -13.70 0.77 9.98
CA MET A 101 -12.71 1.83 10.16
C MET A 101 -11.63 1.37 11.14
N GLU A 102 -10.39 1.67 10.85
CA GLU A 102 -9.27 1.35 11.72
C GLU A 102 -8.84 2.56 12.57
N LEU A 103 -8.86 2.40 13.89
CA LEU A 103 -8.11 3.26 14.80
C LEU A 103 -6.83 2.52 15.20
N ARG A 104 -5.69 3.00 14.76
CA ARG A 104 -4.39 2.41 15.08
C ARG A 104 -3.85 2.97 16.38
N VAL A 105 -3.43 2.08 17.25
CA VAL A 105 -2.86 2.40 18.58
C VAL A 105 -1.39 2.04 18.56
N VAL A 106 -0.54 3.05 18.58
CA VAL A 106 0.92 2.92 18.54
C VAL A 106 1.46 2.91 19.98
N SER A 107 2.37 1.98 20.27
CA SER A 107 3.02 1.91 21.57
C SER A 107 3.83 3.17 21.86
N SER A 108 3.67 3.74 23.05
CA SER A 108 4.50 4.87 23.53
C SER A 108 5.98 4.50 23.74
N LYS A 109 6.33 3.22 23.63
CA LYS A 109 7.72 2.73 23.66
C LYS A 109 8.42 2.84 22.32
N LEU A 110 7.67 3.08 21.21
CA LEU A 110 8.24 3.35 19.91
C LEU A 110 8.72 4.80 19.86
N GLU A 111 10.02 4.97 20.04
CA GLU A 111 10.67 6.28 20.02
C GLU A 111 11.20 6.56 18.61
N PHE A 112 10.36 7.13 17.76
CA PHE A 112 10.77 7.71 16.48
C PHE A 112 10.57 9.23 16.54
N ALA A 113 11.66 9.96 16.37
CA ALA A 113 11.62 11.41 16.22
C ALA A 113 11.85 11.77 14.74
N ALA A 114 11.34 12.91 14.32
CA ALA A 114 11.66 13.51 13.04
C ALA A 114 12.29 14.88 13.25
N ASP A 115 13.45 15.10 12.62
CA ASP A 115 14.14 16.36 12.63
C ASP A 115 13.79 17.17 11.39
N GLN A 116 13.75 18.49 11.50
CA GLN A 116 13.58 19.36 10.35
C GLN A 116 14.86 19.33 9.49
N VAL A 117 14.74 18.89 8.24
CA VAL A 117 15.85 18.75 7.28
C VAL A 117 15.77 19.76 6.13
N GLY A 118 14.63 20.45 5.99
CA GLY A 118 14.39 21.49 4.98
C GLY A 118 13.15 22.31 5.32
N ASP A 119 12.80 23.24 4.44
CA ASP A 119 11.56 24.04 4.60
C ASP A 119 10.33 23.16 4.36
N GLY A 120 9.49 23.00 5.40
CA GLY A 120 8.37 22.07 5.41
C GLY A 120 8.76 20.59 5.30
N LEU A 121 10.04 20.24 5.46
CA LEU A 121 10.55 18.87 5.34
C LEU A 121 11.10 18.38 6.67
N TYR A 122 10.61 17.25 7.12
CA TYR A 122 11.07 16.56 8.32
C TYR A 122 11.44 15.12 7.97
N ALA A 123 12.43 14.57 8.63
CA ALA A 123 12.88 13.20 8.42
C ALA A 123 13.05 12.47 9.74
N SER A 124 12.50 11.27 9.81
CA SER A 124 12.88 10.26 10.80
C SER A 124 13.97 9.35 10.23
N GLU A 125 14.36 8.33 10.98
CA GLU A 125 15.31 7.33 10.49
C GLU A 125 14.80 6.57 9.25
N TYR A 126 13.46 6.48 9.04
CA TYR A 126 12.85 5.61 8.03
C TYR A 126 11.84 6.30 7.09
N ALA A 127 11.47 7.54 7.35
CA ALA A 127 10.46 8.22 6.55
C ALA A 127 10.69 9.72 6.46
N ILE A 128 10.22 10.31 5.34
CA ILE A 128 10.17 11.76 5.11
C ILE A 128 8.74 12.24 5.32
N PHE A 129 8.60 13.40 5.93
CA PHE A 129 7.33 14.06 6.21
C PHE A 129 7.35 15.44 5.54
N ILE A 130 6.48 15.62 4.55
CA ILE A 130 6.30 16.89 3.83
C ILE A 130 5.08 17.60 4.39
N VAL A 131 5.28 18.78 4.96
CA VAL A 131 4.22 19.69 5.40
C VAL A 131 4.06 20.76 4.32
N ASP A 132 2.98 20.72 3.57
CA ASP A 132 2.74 21.58 2.41
C ASP A 132 1.39 22.31 2.50
N PRO A 133 1.26 23.33 3.38
CA PRO A 133 0.02 24.10 3.53
C PRO A 133 -0.29 24.99 2.32
N ALA A 134 0.67 25.21 1.42
CA ALA A 134 0.52 26.03 0.24
C ALA A 134 -0.01 25.24 -0.98
N GLY A 135 0.01 23.90 -0.93
CA GLY A 135 -0.43 23.06 -2.04
C GLY A 135 0.52 23.09 -3.23
N GLU A 136 1.83 23.13 -3.00
CA GLU A 136 2.84 23.13 -4.07
C GLU A 136 3.04 21.73 -4.69
N THR A 137 2.66 20.68 -3.95
CA THR A 137 2.87 19.27 -4.34
C THR A 137 1.58 18.54 -4.70
N TYR A 138 0.43 19.20 -4.58
CA TYR A 138 -0.87 18.61 -4.89
C TYR A 138 -1.86 19.65 -5.43
N THR A 139 -2.97 19.19 -6.00
CA THR A 139 -4.09 19.98 -6.46
C THR A 139 -5.34 19.64 -5.66
N GLY A 140 -6.19 20.61 -5.37
CA GLY A 140 -7.35 20.46 -4.50
C GLY A 140 -7.09 21.03 -3.11
N ASN A 141 -7.89 20.64 -2.15
CA ASN A 141 -7.75 21.04 -0.75
C ASN A 141 -7.91 19.83 0.15
N PHE A 142 -7.11 19.72 1.21
CA PHE A 142 -7.33 18.71 2.21
C PHE A 142 -8.74 18.81 2.80
N PRO A 143 -9.42 17.69 3.10
CA PRO A 143 -8.93 16.32 2.87
C PRO A 143 -9.10 15.79 1.43
N ASN A 144 -9.78 16.51 0.54
CA ASN A 144 -10.13 16.05 -0.80
C ASN A 144 -9.11 16.56 -1.83
N ILE A 145 -8.03 15.83 -2.02
CA ILE A 145 -7.00 16.10 -3.03
C ILE A 145 -7.47 15.49 -4.35
N THR A 146 -7.33 16.24 -5.46
CA THR A 146 -7.78 15.78 -6.78
C THR A 146 -6.65 15.26 -7.65
N ASP A 147 -5.41 15.68 -7.38
CA ASP A 147 -4.21 15.25 -8.11
C ASP A 147 -2.95 15.59 -7.30
N TYR A 148 -1.79 15.07 -7.71
CA TYR A 148 -0.51 15.33 -7.08
C TYR A 148 0.56 15.67 -8.12
N ASP A 149 1.56 16.46 -7.72
CA ASP A 149 2.73 16.77 -8.52
C ASP A 149 3.92 15.88 -8.11
N GLY A 150 3.99 14.68 -8.72
CA GLY A 150 5.07 13.72 -8.47
C GLY A 150 6.47 14.29 -8.67
N PRO A 151 6.76 15.02 -9.78
CA PRO A 151 8.02 15.73 -9.96
C PRO A 151 8.37 16.69 -8.82
N SER A 152 7.41 17.46 -8.30
CA SER A 152 7.65 18.38 -7.19
C SER A 152 7.96 17.65 -5.89
N ILE A 153 7.23 16.57 -5.57
CA ILE A 153 7.51 15.72 -4.40
C ILE A 153 8.92 15.12 -4.49
N ALA A 154 9.26 14.51 -5.64
CA ALA A 154 10.55 13.88 -5.84
C ALA A 154 11.72 14.89 -5.78
N LYS A 155 11.55 16.08 -6.36
CA LYS A 155 12.57 17.14 -6.31
C LYS A 155 12.78 17.67 -4.89
N LYS A 156 11.74 17.81 -4.08
CA LYS A 156 11.88 18.14 -2.65
C LYS A 156 12.71 17.07 -1.93
N PHE A 157 12.47 15.80 -2.22
CA PHE A 157 13.26 14.69 -1.70
C PHE A 157 14.73 14.75 -2.15
N TYR A 158 15.01 14.82 -3.46
CA TYR A 158 16.37 14.85 -4.00
C TYR A 158 17.14 16.16 -3.73
N ALA A 159 16.50 17.20 -3.22
CA ALA A 159 17.21 18.38 -2.71
C ALA A 159 18.00 18.06 -1.44
N ILE A 160 17.70 16.96 -0.74
CA ILE A 160 18.29 16.56 0.54
C ILE A 160 19.04 15.23 0.40
N TYR A 161 18.47 14.26 -0.33
CA TYR A 161 18.99 12.90 -0.46
C TYR A 161 19.70 12.69 -1.79
N PRO A 162 20.75 11.84 -1.85
CA PRO A 162 21.42 11.48 -3.09
C PRO A 162 20.50 10.65 -4.00
N ASP A 163 20.85 10.57 -5.29
CA ASP A 163 20.15 9.76 -6.28
C ASP A 163 20.53 8.27 -6.16
N GLU A 164 20.13 7.66 -5.04
CA GLU A 164 20.43 6.27 -4.67
C GLU A 164 19.18 5.44 -4.45
N PHE A 165 17.99 6.03 -4.71
CA PHE A 165 16.70 5.38 -4.48
C PHE A 165 16.10 4.86 -5.79
N ASP A 166 15.68 3.59 -5.75
CA ASP A 166 15.03 2.92 -6.87
C ASP A 166 13.55 3.28 -6.94
N PHE A 167 12.92 3.55 -5.79
CA PHE A 167 11.51 3.91 -5.66
C PHE A 167 11.31 5.07 -4.69
N ILE A 168 10.32 5.89 -5.00
CA ILE A 168 9.73 6.83 -4.05
C ILE A 168 8.25 6.45 -3.90
N ASN A 169 7.85 5.98 -2.74
CA ASN A 169 6.45 5.81 -2.41
C ASN A 169 5.97 6.98 -1.56
N PHE A 170 4.91 7.66 -1.97
CA PHE A 170 4.31 8.68 -1.13
C PHE A 170 2.89 8.28 -0.70
N MET A 171 2.50 8.81 0.45
CA MET A 171 1.17 8.64 1.03
C MET A 171 0.66 10.00 1.50
N VAL A 172 -0.63 10.24 1.30
CA VAL A 172 -1.30 11.40 1.85
C VAL A 172 -1.85 11.04 3.22
N VAL A 173 -1.49 11.83 4.23
CA VAL A 173 -1.95 11.65 5.60
C VAL A 173 -3.03 12.67 5.91
N ARG A 174 -4.17 12.21 6.43
CA ARG A 174 -5.37 13.04 6.69
C ARG A 174 -6.02 13.60 5.43
N GLY A 175 -5.76 12.98 4.28
CA GLY A 175 -6.36 13.34 3.00
C GLY A 175 -6.62 12.13 2.13
N ASP A 176 -7.38 12.31 1.06
CA ASP A 176 -7.72 11.26 0.11
C ASP A 176 -7.57 11.79 -1.31
N LEU A 177 -6.90 11.02 -2.17
CA LEU A 177 -6.76 11.28 -3.60
C LEU A 177 -7.92 10.67 -4.42
N GLY A 178 -8.88 10.01 -3.79
CA GLY A 178 -9.95 9.30 -4.47
C GLY A 178 -9.49 8.07 -5.27
N MET A 179 -8.24 7.66 -5.10
CA MET A 179 -7.66 6.44 -5.67
C MET A 179 -6.98 5.62 -4.57
N LYS A 180 -7.04 4.28 -4.68
CA LYS A 180 -6.47 3.40 -3.65
C LYS A 180 -4.96 3.31 -3.74
N ALA A 181 -4.43 3.19 -4.96
CA ALA A 181 -3.00 3.07 -5.25
C ALA A 181 -2.72 3.40 -6.72
N HIS A 182 -1.48 3.75 -7.03
CA HIS A 182 -1.02 4.06 -8.40
C HIS A 182 0.49 3.93 -8.50
N SER A 183 0.96 3.41 -9.64
CA SER A 183 2.37 3.37 -10.01
C SER A 183 2.64 4.18 -11.27
N GLY A 184 3.60 5.11 -11.19
CA GLY A 184 4.15 5.82 -12.32
C GLY A 184 5.54 5.31 -12.64
N SER A 185 5.68 4.37 -13.58
CA SER A 185 6.99 3.91 -14.07
C SER A 185 7.69 5.02 -14.83
N LEU A 186 8.94 5.31 -14.46
CA LEU A 186 9.74 6.40 -15.04
C LEU A 186 10.76 5.93 -16.06
N ARG A 187 11.12 4.67 -16.02
CA ARG A 187 11.94 3.97 -17.01
C ARG A 187 11.76 2.47 -16.90
N SER A 188 12.15 1.74 -17.93
CA SER A 188 12.15 0.28 -17.85
C SER A 188 13.17 -0.22 -16.82
N ALA A 189 12.74 -1.10 -15.92
CA ALA A 189 13.61 -1.75 -14.95
C ALA A 189 14.53 -2.81 -15.58
N ALA A 190 14.10 -3.38 -16.71
CA ALA A 190 14.79 -4.42 -17.47
C ALA A 190 14.38 -4.36 -18.96
N THR A 191 15.09 -5.08 -19.83
CA THR A 191 14.64 -5.31 -21.20
C THR A 191 13.98 -6.69 -21.35
N ASN A 192 13.15 -6.86 -22.39
CA ASN A 192 12.41 -8.09 -22.66
C ASN A 192 11.45 -8.48 -21.52
N ILE A 193 10.78 -7.49 -20.94
CA ILE A 193 9.71 -7.66 -19.95
C ILE A 193 8.34 -7.20 -20.50
N GLY A 194 8.24 -7.04 -21.82
CA GLY A 194 7.00 -6.61 -22.50
C GLY A 194 6.77 -5.11 -22.53
N THR A 195 7.66 -4.30 -21.98
CA THR A 195 7.61 -2.83 -22.04
C THR A 195 8.98 -2.25 -22.39
N ASP A 196 8.97 -1.08 -23.04
CA ASP A 196 10.14 -0.26 -23.35
C ASP A 196 9.80 1.19 -23.01
N GLN A 197 9.83 1.48 -21.70
CA GLN A 197 9.50 2.79 -21.15
C GLN A 197 10.66 3.77 -21.41
N PRO A 198 10.41 4.94 -22.03
CA PRO A 198 11.41 6.01 -22.09
C PRO A 198 11.86 6.48 -20.71
N ASP A 199 13.08 7.01 -20.63
CA ASP A 199 13.62 7.51 -19.36
C ASP A 199 13.12 8.94 -19.08
N TYR A 200 12.26 9.09 -18.08
CA TYR A 200 11.71 10.36 -17.58
C TYR A 200 12.32 10.77 -16.22
N THR A 201 13.32 10.05 -15.70
CA THR A 201 13.85 10.24 -14.35
C THR A 201 14.35 11.66 -14.09
N ALA A 202 14.90 12.33 -15.12
CA ALA A 202 15.40 13.71 -15.01
C ALA A 202 14.29 14.72 -14.64
N GLU A 203 13.04 14.47 -15.04
CA GLU A 203 11.90 15.34 -14.71
C GLU A 203 11.61 15.29 -13.20
N PHE A 204 11.97 14.19 -12.54
CA PHE A 204 11.82 13.93 -11.11
C PHE A 204 13.07 14.28 -10.28
N GLY A 205 14.15 14.76 -10.93
CA GLY A 205 15.41 15.11 -10.25
C GLY A 205 16.37 13.94 -10.05
N SER A 206 16.05 12.75 -10.54
CA SER A 206 16.95 11.59 -10.56
C SER A 206 17.83 11.61 -11.83
N GLN A 207 18.98 10.97 -11.77
CA GLN A 207 19.94 10.83 -12.88
C GLN A 207 19.92 9.40 -13.47
N GLY A 208 18.75 8.77 -13.50
CA GLY A 208 18.55 7.44 -14.06
C GLY A 208 18.46 6.32 -13.02
N ARG A 209 18.46 6.62 -11.72
CA ARG A 209 18.31 5.61 -10.66
C ARG A 209 16.85 5.25 -10.43
N LEU A 210 15.98 6.23 -10.30
CA LEU A 210 14.57 6.06 -9.95
C LEU A 210 13.82 5.23 -11.02
N LEU A 211 13.25 4.10 -10.62
CA LEU A 211 12.46 3.21 -11.48
C LEU A 211 11.02 3.68 -11.57
N ALA A 212 10.42 3.95 -10.42
CA ALA A 212 9.04 4.40 -10.35
C ALA A 212 8.78 5.30 -9.13
N MET A 213 7.74 6.12 -9.28
CA MET A 213 7.10 6.80 -8.16
C MET A 213 5.73 6.21 -7.94
N THR A 214 5.45 5.79 -6.70
CA THR A 214 4.19 5.14 -6.35
C THR A 214 3.40 5.97 -5.34
N TYR A 215 2.08 5.96 -5.45
CA TYR A 215 1.13 6.37 -4.41
C TYR A 215 0.46 5.13 -3.88
N SER A 216 0.73 4.78 -2.63
CA SER A 216 0.23 3.51 -2.09
C SER A 216 0.35 3.45 -0.58
N SER A 217 -0.66 2.91 0.10
CA SER A 217 -0.49 2.42 1.46
C SER A 217 0.46 1.21 1.47
N PHE A 218 0.99 0.86 2.65
CA PHE A 218 1.88 -0.30 2.78
C PHE A 218 1.23 -1.61 2.33
N GLY A 219 -0.11 -1.75 2.45
CA GLY A 219 -0.83 -2.95 2.02
C GLY A 219 -0.85 -3.17 0.51
N PHE A 220 -0.64 -2.12 -0.30
CA PHE A 220 -0.60 -2.21 -1.76
C PHE A 220 0.80 -1.95 -2.34
N LEU A 221 1.79 -1.62 -1.50
CA LEU A 221 3.10 -1.17 -1.97
C LEU A 221 3.84 -2.23 -2.81
N ASN A 222 3.77 -3.50 -2.44
CA ASN A 222 4.35 -4.59 -3.22
C ASN A 222 3.74 -4.67 -4.62
N HIS A 223 2.42 -4.51 -4.73
CA HIS A 223 1.70 -4.47 -6.00
C HIS A 223 2.19 -3.31 -6.87
N GLU A 224 2.24 -2.09 -6.33
CA GLU A 224 2.66 -0.91 -7.07
C GLU A 224 4.12 -0.96 -7.51
N ILE A 225 5.01 -1.50 -6.69
CA ILE A 225 6.41 -1.77 -7.08
C ILE A 225 6.46 -2.82 -8.19
N GLY A 226 5.62 -3.84 -8.12
CA GLY A 226 5.50 -4.92 -9.11
C GLY A 226 5.27 -4.40 -10.53
N HIS A 227 4.55 -3.29 -10.70
CA HIS A 227 4.36 -2.63 -11.99
C HIS A 227 5.64 -2.18 -12.70
N SER A 228 6.79 -2.18 -12.02
CA SER A 228 8.08 -1.90 -12.68
C SER A 228 8.56 -3.07 -13.57
N TRP A 229 8.03 -4.26 -13.39
CA TRP A 229 8.42 -5.47 -14.15
C TRP A 229 7.23 -6.24 -14.70
N GLY A 230 6.09 -6.18 -14.01
CA GLY A 230 5.01 -7.13 -14.18
C GLY A 230 3.93 -6.74 -15.12
N ALA A 231 3.33 -7.82 -15.65
CA ALA A 231 2.11 -7.95 -16.41
C ALA A 231 2.07 -7.22 -17.77
N PHE A 232 3.25 -7.00 -18.40
CA PHE A 232 3.32 -6.41 -19.74
C PHE A 232 3.46 -7.45 -20.87
N VAL A 233 3.88 -8.68 -20.55
CA VAL A 233 4.09 -9.76 -21.53
C VAL A 233 2.81 -10.54 -21.77
N GLY A 234 2.65 -11.10 -22.98
CA GLY A 234 1.55 -12.02 -23.29
C GLY A 234 0.19 -11.37 -23.49
N VAL A 235 0.12 -10.07 -23.80
CA VAL A 235 -1.14 -9.35 -24.07
C VAL A 235 -1.87 -9.95 -25.29
N GLU A 236 -1.16 -10.23 -26.38
CA GLU A 236 -1.74 -10.83 -27.58
C GLU A 236 -2.22 -12.27 -27.36
N GLN A 237 -1.66 -12.96 -26.39
CA GLN A 237 -2.04 -14.30 -25.97
C GLN A 237 -3.19 -14.31 -24.98
N GLY A 238 -3.58 -13.17 -24.41
CA GLY A 238 -4.61 -13.07 -23.35
C GLY A 238 -4.09 -13.43 -21.96
N ILE A 239 -2.77 -13.56 -21.76
CA ILE A 239 -2.16 -13.81 -20.46
C ILE A 239 -2.24 -12.56 -19.59
N SER A 240 -2.10 -11.38 -20.20
CA SER A 240 -2.08 -10.09 -19.52
C SER A 240 -3.11 -9.14 -20.14
N THR A 241 -3.63 -8.22 -19.34
CA THR A 241 -4.45 -7.07 -19.78
C THR A 241 -3.59 -5.87 -20.18
N GLY A 242 -2.26 -5.98 -20.03
CA GLY A 242 -1.27 -4.93 -20.31
C GLY A 242 -0.69 -4.27 -19.07
N ILE A 243 -1.33 -4.42 -17.93
CA ILE A 243 -0.89 -3.93 -16.62
C ILE A 243 -1.07 -4.96 -15.50
N HIS A 244 -1.98 -5.93 -15.68
CA HIS A 244 -2.23 -7.02 -14.74
C HIS A 244 -2.33 -8.35 -15.48
N TRP A 245 -2.12 -9.46 -14.78
CA TRP A 245 -2.44 -10.78 -15.32
C TRP A 245 -3.95 -10.94 -15.42
N SER A 246 -4.39 -11.52 -16.54
CA SER A 246 -5.80 -11.79 -16.76
C SER A 246 -6.37 -12.70 -15.68
N GLY A 247 -7.54 -12.37 -15.15
CA GLY A 247 -8.23 -13.18 -14.13
C GLY A 247 -8.60 -14.60 -14.60
N SER A 248 -8.52 -14.88 -15.90
CA SER A 248 -8.74 -16.23 -16.44
C SER A 248 -7.46 -17.08 -16.48
N THR A 249 -6.34 -16.61 -15.92
CA THR A 249 -5.09 -17.38 -15.84
C THR A 249 -4.94 -18.09 -14.49
N ASP A 250 -4.02 -19.06 -14.45
CA ASP A 250 -3.57 -19.70 -13.20
C ASP A 250 -2.41 -18.92 -12.54
N ILE A 251 -2.10 -17.71 -12.99
CA ILE A 251 -1.17 -16.81 -12.33
C ILE A 251 -1.88 -16.19 -11.14
N SER A 252 -1.76 -16.83 -9.98
CA SER A 252 -2.30 -16.34 -8.70
C SER A 252 -1.22 -15.61 -7.94
N GLY A 253 -0.86 -14.39 -8.38
CA GLY A 253 0.22 -13.60 -7.81
C GLY A 253 -0.18 -12.15 -7.55
N MET A 254 0.82 -11.36 -7.11
CA MET A 254 0.67 -9.96 -6.70
C MET A 254 0.03 -9.07 -7.77
N MET A 255 0.31 -9.36 -9.07
CA MET A 255 -0.15 -8.56 -10.19
C MET A 255 -1.40 -9.12 -10.89
N SER A 256 -2.14 -10.02 -10.26
CA SER A 256 -3.32 -10.66 -10.86
C SER A 256 -4.58 -9.82 -10.62
N GLU A 257 -5.43 -9.68 -11.64
CA GLU A 257 -6.73 -8.99 -11.51
C GLU A 257 -7.77 -9.82 -10.76
N GLY A 258 -7.62 -11.16 -10.77
CA GLY A 258 -8.66 -12.08 -10.35
C GLY A 258 -9.80 -12.21 -11.37
N TYR A 259 -10.52 -13.31 -11.30
CA TYR A 259 -11.69 -13.60 -12.12
C TYR A 259 -12.94 -13.03 -11.46
N GLU A 260 -13.55 -12.02 -12.09
CA GLU A 260 -14.70 -11.31 -11.52
C GLU A 260 -15.98 -12.11 -11.69
N THR A 261 -16.75 -12.25 -10.60
CA THR A 261 -18.07 -12.85 -10.57
C THR A 261 -19.02 -11.98 -9.74
N SER A 262 -20.31 -12.32 -9.71
CA SER A 262 -21.29 -11.68 -8.80
C SER A 262 -20.93 -11.83 -7.31
N ASP A 263 -20.16 -12.85 -6.96
CA ASP A 263 -19.86 -13.25 -5.59
C ASP A 263 -18.47 -12.79 -5.14
N GLY A 264 -17.68 -12.16 -6.04
CA GLY A 264 -16.35 -11.62 -5.76
C GLY A 264 -15.29 -11.98 -6.80
N LEU A 265 -14.03 -11.78 -6.42
CA LEU A 265 -12.86 -12.10 -7.23
C LEU A 265 -12.29 -13.44 -6.83
N TYR A 266 -11.98 -14.29 -7.81
CA TYR A 266 -11.37 -15.59 -7.61
C TYR A 266 -10.03 -15.70 -8.32
N PHE A 267 -9.11 -16.44 -7.72
CA PHE A 267 -7.79 -16.78 -8.24
C PHE A 267 -7.66 -18.29 -8.34
N PHE A 268 -7.06 -18.80 -9.40
CA PHE A 268 -7.08 -20.22 -9.71
C PHE A 268 -5.72 -20.89 -9.45
N THR A 269 -5.73 -21.93 -8.62
CA THR A 269 -4.56 -22.77 -8.34
C THR A 269 -4.76 -24.15 -8.94
N PRO A 270 -3.83 -24.66 -9.79
CA PRO A 270 -3.95 -25.96 -10.41
C PRO A 270 -3.95 -27.10 -9.38
N ASN A 271 -4.89 -28.06 -9.49
CA ASN A 271 -4.93 -29.28 -8.69
C ASN A 271 -4.05 -30.41 -9.24
N GLY A 272 -3.47 -30.25 -10.44
CA GLY A 272 -2.60 -31.22 -11.10
C GLY A 272 -3.36 -32.32 -11.87
N ASP A 273 -4.70 -32.30 -11.90
CA ASP A 273 -5.56 -33.25 -12.62
C ASP A 273 -6.41 -32.60 -13.72
N GLY A 274 -6.07 -31.35 -14.08
CA GLY A 274 -6.82 -30.54 -15.05
C GLY A 274 -7.99 -29.77 -14.44
N THR A 275 -8.11 -29.80 -13.12
CA THR A 275 -9.04 -28.94 -12.37
C THR A 275 -8.29 -27.92 -11.52
N PHE A 276 -9.01 -26.92 -10.99
CA PHE A 276 -8.43 -25.82 -10.24
C PHE A 276 -9.22 -25.58 -8.95
N THR A 277 -8.53 -25.12 -7.93
CA THR A 277 -9.19 -24.54 -6.76
C THR A 277 -9.33 -23.03 -6.97
N ALA A 278 -10.55 -22.49 -6.82
CA ALA A 278 -10.78 -21.05 -6.79
C ALA A 278 -10.61 -20.55 -5.35
N GLY A 279 -9.67 -19.68 -5.14
CA GLY A 279 -9.29 -19.16 -3.83
C GLY A 279 -9.23 -17.64 -3.80
N TRP A 280 -8.73 -17.13 -2.67
CA TRP A 280 -8.45 -15.72 -2.46
C TRP A 280 -7.08 -15.36 -3.03
N PHE A 281 -6.84 -14.09 -3.18
CA PHE A 281 -5.57 -13.48 -3.55
C PHE A 281 -4.40 -13.97 -2.67
N GLU A 282 -3.27 -14.26 -3.28
CA GLU A 282 -2.02 -14.52 -2.57
C GLU A 282 -1.16 -13.25 -2.52
N ASP A 283 -0.78 -12.82 -1.31
CA ASP A 283 0.07 -11.63 -1.09
C ASP A 283 1.54 -11.90 -1.45
N ARG A 284 1.79 -12.70 -2.51
CA ARG A 284 3.12 -13.11 -2.97
C ARG A 284 3.25 -12.95 -4.48
N PHE A 285 4.47 -12.68 -4.91
CA PHE A 285 4.78 -12.69 -6.34
C PHE A 285 4.76 -14.13 -6.88
N ALA A 286 4.05 -14.33 -7.98
CA ALA A 286 4.03 -15.60 -8.71
C ALA A 286 5.38 -15.88 -9.38
N PRO A 287 5.70 -17.14 -9.73
CA PRO A 287 6.97 -17.48 -10.39
C PRO A 287 7.25 -16.68 -11.66
N LEU A 288 6.25 -16.39 -12.50
CA LEU A 288 6.44 -15.55 -13.68
C LEU A 288 6.81 -14.11 -13.30
N GLU A 289 6.22 -13.55 -12.26
CA GLU A 289 6.57 -12.22 -11.74
C GLU A 289 8.00 -12.20 -11.21
N LEU A 290 8.39 -13.19 -10.40
CA LEU A 290 9.75 -13.33 -9.89
C LEU A 290 10.80 -13.48 -11.02
N TYR A 291 10.46 -14.19 -12.10
CA TYR A 291 11.31 -14.23 -13.29
C TYR A 291 11.45 -12.87 -13.96
N LEU A 292 10.35 -12.14 -14.16
CA LEU A 292 10.38 -10.79 -14.75
C LEU A 292 11.12 -9.80 -13.86
N MET A 293 11.07 -9.96 -12.54
CA MET A 293 11.90 -9.23 -11.58
C MET A 293 13.38 -9.67 -11.63
N GLY A 294 13.68 -10.85 -12.18
CA GLY A 294 15.02 -11.42 -12.30
C GLY A 294 15.52 -12.15 -11.06
N MET A 295 14.61 -12.56 -10.21
CA MET A 295 14.89 -13.23 -8.93
C MET A 295 14.99 -14.74 -9.05
N ILE A 296 14.43 -15.34 -10.10
CA ILE A 296 14.55 -16.77 -10.43
C ILE A 296 14.92 -16.95 -11.90
N PRO A 297 15.53 -18.10 -12.27
CA PRO A 297 15.79 -18.44 -13.66
C PRO A 297 14.51 -18.94 -14.37
N PRO A 298 14.45 -18.91 -15.72
CA PRO A 298 13.24 -19.25 -16.48
C PRO A 298 12.79 -20.72 -16.28
N GLU A 299 13.71 -21.66 -16.00
CA GLU A 299 13.40 -23.08 -15.76
C GLU A 299 12.62 -23.34 -14.48
N GLU A 300 12.50 -22.35 -13.59
CA GLU A 300 11.68 -22.42 -12.36
C GLU A 300 10.27 -21.84 -12.57
N VAL A 301 9.98 -21.30 -13.75
CA VAL A 301 8.64 -20.79 -14.09
C VAL A 301 7.80 -21.92 -14.67
N PRO A 302 6.67 -22.29 -14.05
CA PRO A 302 5.75 -23.28 -14.63
C PRO A 302 5.09 -22.74 -15.91
N ASP A 303 4.55 -23.62 -16.72
CA ASP A 303 3.69 -23.25 -17.82
C ASP A 303 2.48 -22.46 -17.31
N VAL A 304 2.11 -21.40 -18.02
CA VAL A 304 0.94 -20.57 -17.72
C VAL A 304 -0.27 -21.14 -18.44
N GLN A 305 -1.39 -21.26 -17.76
CA GLN A 305 -2.65 -21.76 -18.28
C GLN A 305 -3.69 -20.66 -18.34
N ILE A 306 -4.38 -20.54 -19.49
CA ILE A 306 -5.55 -19.70 -19.65
C ILE A 306 -6.77 -20.60 -19.63
N LEU A 307 -7.72 -20.29 -18.78
CA LEU A 307 -8.90 -21.11 -18.49
C LEU A 307 -10.13 -20.50 -19.18
N HIS A 308 -10.84 -21.30 -19.95
CA HIS A 308 -12.04 -20.88 -20.67
C HIS A 308 -13.26 -21.65 -20.19
N ASP A 309 -14.44 -21.02 -20.26
CA ASP A 309 -15.73 -21.62 -19.97
C ASP A 309 -15.76 -22.32 -18.59
N LEU A 310 -15.45 -21.57 -17.52
CA LEU A 310 -15.30 -22.07 -16.17
C LEU A 310 -16.61 -22.54 -15.57
N ASP A 311 -16.66 -23.75 -15.06
CA ASP A 311 -17.72 -24.23 -14.17
C ASP A 311 -17.32 -23.93 -12.71
N LEU A 312 -17.92 -22.89 -12.14
CA LEU A 312 -17.71 -22.44 -10.74
C LEU A 312 -18.72 -23.02 -9.74
N SER A 313 -19.44 -24.07 -10.11
CA SER A 313 -20.41 -24.72 -9.22
C SER A 313 -19.76 -25.37 -8.00
N ASP A 314 -18.49 -25.75 -8.11
CA ASP A 314 -17.65 -26.28 -7.03
C ASP A 314 -16.31 -25.53 -7.03
N LEU A 315 -16.11 -24.61 -6.08
CA LEU A 315 -14.91 -23.78 -6.00
C LEU A 315 -13.64 -24.55 -5.61
N GLU A 316 -13.77 -25.71 -4.95
CA GLU A 316 -12.65 -26.59 -4.65
C GLU A 316 -12.24 -27.42 -5.89
N ARG A 317 -13.10 -27.47 -6.90
CA ARG A 317 -12.89 -28.28 -8.10
C ARG A 317 -13.46 -27.61 -9.35
N VAL A 318 -12.98 -26.44 -9.68
CA VAL A 318 -13.33 -25.72 -10.91
C VAL A 318 -12.88 -26.51 -12.14
N VAL A 319 -13.78 -26.72 -13.07
CA VAL A 319 -13.52 -27.46 -14.33
C VAL A 319 -13.63 -26.49 -15.50
N PRO A 320 -12.52 -26.15 -16.18
CA PRO A 320 -12.58 -25.36 -17.42
C PRO A 320 -13.11 -26.20 -18.58
N GLY A 321 -13.86 -25.55 -19.49
CA GLY A 321 -14.29 -26.16 -20.76
C GLY A 321 -13.12 -26.41 -21.71
N SER A 322 -12.11 -25.52 -21.69
CA SER A 322 -10.83 -25.71 -22.37
C SER A 322 -9.70 -24.96 -21.67
N ILE A 323 -8.47 -25.40 -21.90
CA ILE A 323 -7.24 -24.81 -21.35
C ILE A 323 -6.28 -24.53 -22.51
N GLU A 324 -5.76 -23.31 -22.58
CA GLU A 324 -4.60 -22.97 -23.40
C GLU A 324 -3.37 -22.90 -22.52
N THR A 325 -2.25 -23.45 -22.96
CA THR A 325 -1.01 -23.53 -22.19
C THR A 325 0.13 -22.85 -22.92
N TYR A 326 0.87 -22.01 -22.22
CA TYR A 326 2.03 -21.28 -22.72
C TYR A 326 3.26 -21.58 -21.87
N SER A 327 4.31 -22.10 -22.53
CA SER A 327 5.58 -22.30 -21.84
C SER A 327 6.33 -20.99 -21.68
N ILE A 328 7.30 -20.97 -20.72
CA ILE A 328 8.14 -19.78 -20.50
C ILE A 328 8.91 -19.38 -21.77
N GLU A 329 9.31 -20.34 -22.64
CA GLU A 329 9.99 -20.03 -23.91
C GLU A 329 9.07 -19.26 -24.86
N GLN A 330 7.78 -19.60 -24.91
CA GLN A 330 6.79 -18.89 -25.72
C GLN A 330 6.57 -17.48 -25.17
N ILE A 331 6.52 -17.32 -23.85
CA ILE A 331 6.38 -16.02 -23.18
C ILE A 331 7.62 -15.15 -23.44
N MET A 332 8.82 -15.71 -23.28
CA MET A 332 10.08 -15.02 -23.59
C MET A 332 10.13 -14.61 -25.08
N ALA A 333 9.72 -15.47 -26.00
CA ALA A 333 9.71 -15.16 -27.43
C ALA A 333 8.75 -13.98 -27.72
N ALA A 334 7.58 -13.94 -27.08
CA ALA A 334 6.63 -12.83 -27.20
C ALA A 334 7.19 -11.52 -26.61
N ALA A 335 8.04 -11.59 -25.58
CA ALA A 335 8.71 -10.45 -24.96
C ALA A 335 9.95 -9.96 -25.75
N GLY A 336 10.34 -10.61 -26.86
CA GLY A 336 11.51 -10.28 -27.64
C GLY A 336 12.80 -11.01 -27.22
N GLY A 337 12.73 -11.95 -26.30
CA GLY A 337 13.83 -12.77 -25.80
C GLY A 337 13.83 -12.91 -24.27
N PRO A 338 14.84 -13.59 -23.71
CA PRO A 338 15.02 -13.65 -22.27
C PRO A 338 15.21 -12.29 -21.64
N ARG A 339 14.65 -12.11 -20.46
CA ARG A 339 14.80 -10.90 -19.64
C ARG A 339 16.27 -10.55 -19.40
N GLN A 340 16.63 -9.24 -19.46
CA GLN A 340 17.99 -8.76 -19.21
C GLN A 340 17.96 -7.55 -18.25
N PRO A 341 18.91 -7.49 -17.27
CA PRO A 341 19.89 -8.52 -16.89
C PRO A 341 19.23 -9.81 -16.43
N ALA A 342 19.74 -10.97 -16.85
CA ALA A 342 19.20 -12.27 -16.42
C ALA A 342 19.58 -12.61 -14.97
N TYR A 343 18.83 -13.52 -14.35
CA TYR A 343 19.24 -14.18 -13.10
C TYR A 343 20.62 -14.85 -13.27
N PRO A 344 21.54 -14.79 -12.31
CA PRO A 344 21.48 -14.08 -11.02
C PRO A 344 22.07 -12.64 -11.07
N ALA A 345 22.28 -12.08 -12.24
CA ALA A 345 22.91 -10.75 -12.41
C ALA A 345 21.93 -9.59 -12.26
N ALA A 346 20.63 -9.88 -12.13
CA ALA A 346 19.62 -8.86 -11.89
C ALA A 346 19.76 -8.25 -10.48
N GLN A 347 19.33 -7.00 -10.35
CA GLN A 347 19.22 -6.35 -9.05
C GLN A 347 18.06 -7.00 -8.26
N THR A 348 18.30 -7.31 -6.99
CA THR A 348 17.33 -7.89 -6.06
C THR A 348 17.21 -7.09 -4.76
N ASP A 349 18.11 -6.12 -4.56
CA ASP A 349 18.14 -5.24 -3.40
C ASP A 349 17.82 -3.81 -3.85
N PHE A 350 16.78 -3.19 -3.26
CA PHE A 350 16.26 -1.90 -3.69
C PHE A 350 16.22 -0.90 -2.54
N ASN A 351 16.44 0.37 -2.84
CA ASN A 351 16.24 1.46 -1.90
C ASN A 351 14.90 2.14 -2.18
N ILE A 352 14.08 2.30 -1.16
CA ILE A 352 12.75 2.91 -1.24
C ILE A 352 12.65 4.07 -0.27
N ALA A 353 12.32 5.25 -0.77
CA ALA A 353 11.96 6.39 0.07
C ALA A 353 10.46 6.34 0.38
N ILE A 354 10.12 6.39 1.66
CA ILE A 354 8.72 6.52 2.12
C ILE A 354 8.49 7.98 2.46
N VAL A 355 7.56 8.61 1.74
CA VAL A 355 7.25 10.05 1.83
C VAL A 355 5.81 10.23 2.27
N LEU A 356 5.59 10.96 3.36
CA LEU A 356 4.29 11.30 3.91
C LEU A 356 3.98 12.76 3.59
N LEU A 357 2.80 13.03 3.03
CA LEU A 357 2.35 14.36 2.64
C LEU A 357 1.14 14.79 3.48
N SER A 358 1.19 16.00 4.02
CA SER A 358 0.08 16.63 4.72
C SER A 358 0.09 18.15 4.53
N ASP A 359 -1.07 18.80 4.68
CA ASP A 359 -1.20 20.26 4.73
C ASP A 359 -0.80 20.87 6.08
N SER A 360 -0.64 20.05 7.10
CA SER A 360 -0.38 20.47 8.47
C SER A 360 0.64 19.57 9.17
N ASN A 361 1.16 20.02 10.32
CA ASN A 361 2.20 19.33 11.06
C ASN A 361 1.75 17.93 11.48
N PHE A 362 2.68 16.97 11.34
CA PHE A 362 2.49 15.61 11.84
C PHE A 362 2.59 15.57 13.34
N SER A 363 1.74 14.78 13.97
CA SER A 363 1.82 14.45 15.39
C SER A 363 2.97 13.45 15.65
N GLU A 364 3.44 13.39 16.91
CA GLU A 364 4.43 12.39 17.33
C GLU A 364 3.95 10.95 17.08
N ALA A 365 2.64 10.69 17.23
CA ALA A 365 2.06 9.37 16.99
C ALA A 365 2.07 9.01 15.50
N GLU A 366 1.79 9.95 14.59
CA GLU A 366 1.89 9.74 13.14
C GLU A 366 3.33 9.50 12.72
N ILE A 367 4.27 10.29 13.24
CA ILE A 367 5.71 10.08 12.98
C ILE A 367 6.13 8.68 13.45
N ALA A 368 5.76 8.29 14.65
CA ALA A 368 6.07 6.96 15.19
C ALA A 368 5.45 5.84 14.36
N LEU A 369 4.17 5.95 14.00
CA LEU A 369 3.45 4.95 13.19
C LEU A 369 4.12 4.73 11.84
N TYR A 370 4.29 5.80 11.06
CA TYR A 370 4.81 5.66 9.69
C TYR A 370 6.29 5.29 9.67
N SER A 371 7.08 5.75 10.62
CA SER A 371 8.48 5.31 10.77
C SER A 371 8.58 3.83 11.14
N PHE A 372 7.71 3.37 12.04
CA PHE A 372 7.60 1.96 12.39
C PHE A 372 7.21 1.09 11.19
N LEU A 373 6.15 1.45 10.47
CA LEU A 373 5.70 0.70 9.29
C LEU A 373 6.77 0.68 8.19
N SER A 374 7.48 1.80 7.98
CA SER A 374 8.60 1.87 7.03
C SER A 374 9.74 0.93 7.43
N ARG A 375 10.08 0.88 8.73
CA ARG A 375 11.08 -0.07 9.26
C ARG A 375 10.65 -1.52 9.04
N GLU A 376 9.38 -1.85 9.36
CA GLU A 376 8.86 -3.21 9.20
C GLU A 376 8.78 -3.62 7.72
N TYR A 377 8.52 -2.67 6.81
CA TYR A 377 8.52 -2.95 5.39
C TYR A 377 9.92 -3.35 4.86
N SER A 378 10.99 -2.82 5.44
CA SER A 378 12.36 -3.18 5.11
C SER A 378 12.91 -4.39 5.89
N ALA A 379 12.13 -4.97 6.79
CA ALA A 379 12.60 -6.10 7.61
C ALA A 379 12.82 -7.36 6.75
N GLN A 380 13.97 -8.03 6.98
CA GLN A 380 14.28 -9.31 6.35
C GLN A 380 13.78 -10.49 7.20
N ARG A 381 12.54 -10.40 7.62
CA ARG A 381 11.78 -11.39 8.40
C ARG A 381 10.30 -11.24 8.12
N GLU A 382 9.51 -12.21 8.51
CA GLU A 382 8.07 -12.02 8.53
C GLU A 382 7.73 -10.85 9.46
N ALA A 383 7.04 -9.85 8.92
CA ALA A 383 6.59 -8.70 9.67
C ALA A 383 5.11 -8.90 10.00
N ASN A 384 4.77 -8.88 11.30
CA ASN A 384 3.38 -9.10 11.73
C ASN A 384 2.45 -7.93 11.38
N ALA A 385 3.04 -6.74 11.12
CA ALA A 385 2.27 -5.52 10.85
C ALA A 385 1.84 -5.35 9.39
N LEU A 386 2.53 -6.01 8.46
CA LEU A 386 2.31 -5.85 7.03
C LEU A 386 3.03 -6.95 6.23
N GLU A 387 2.57 -7.22 5.00
CA GLU A 387 3.30 -8.05 4.04
C GLU A 387 4.44 -7.22 3.45
N ASN A 388 5.68 -7.52 3.84
CA ASN A 388 6.85 -6.81 3.36
C ASN A 388 7.41 -7.43 2.08
N PHE A 389 8.27 -6.68 1.38
CA PHE A 389 8.85 -7.11 0.11
C PHE A 389 9.65 -8.42 0.22
N TYR A 390 10.35 -8.63 1.35
CA TYR A 390 11.13 -9.85 1.58
C TYR A 390 10.25 -11.10 1.61
N THR A 391 9.10 -11.05 2.30
CA THR A 391 8.15 -12.18 2.34
C THR A 391 7.38 -12.32 1.03
N ALA A 392 6.96 -11.21 0.42
CA ALA A 392 6.24 -11.22 -0.85
C ALA A 392 7.08 -11.83 -2.00
N THR A 393 8.39 -11.63 -1.98
CA THR A 393 9.32 -12.24 -2.97
C THR A 393 9.79 -13.65 -2.61
N GLY A 394 9.23 -14.29 -1.57
CA GLY A 394 9.71 -15.57 -1.11
C GLY A 394 11.15 -15.54 -0.55
N ARG A 395 11.57 -14.41 0.00
CA ARG A 395 12.92 -14.14 0.57
C ARG A 395 14.03 -13.99 -0.48
N LEU A 396 13.66 -13.70 -1.73
CA LEU A 396 14.61 -13.55 -2.84
C LEU A 396 15.03 -12.10 -3.07
N GLY A 397 14.22 -11.13 -2.63
CA GLY A 397 14.50 -9.71 -2.76
C GLY A 397 14.46 -9.00 -1.42
N THR A 398 15.17 -7.87 -1.32
CA THR A 398 15.17 -7.00 -0.14
C THR A 398 14.90 -5.55 -0.53
N VAL A 399 14.37 -4.80 0.44
CA VAL A 399 14.27 -3.35 0.33
C VAL A 399 14.93 -2.69 1.53
N ASN A 400 15.48 -1.50 1.32
CA ASN A 400 16.01 -0.64 2.38
C ASN A 400 15.22 0.67 2.38
N THR A 401 14.59 0.98 3.49
CA THR A 401 13.88 2.26 3.73
C THR A 401 14.64 3.17 4.69
N ARG A 402 15.82 2.74 5.20
CA ARG A 402 16.54 3.45 6.22
C ARG A 402 17.29 4.68 5.65
N LEU A 403 16.76 5.85 5.94
CA LEU A 403 17.28 7.12 5.44
C LEU A 403 18.60 7.54 6.08
N ALA A 404 18.86 7.12 7.32
CA ALA A 404 20.10 7.42 8.05
C ALA A 404 21.37 6.87 7.36
N ASP A 405 21.27 5.84 6.52
CA ASP A 405 22.38 5.27 5.78
C ASP A 405 22.97 6.26 4.74
N TRP A 406 22.24 7.33 4.41
CA TRP A 406 22.58 8.30 3.37
C TRP A 406 23.19 9.61 3.92
N GLY A 407 23.59 9.61 5.20
CA GLY A 407 24.50 10.62 5.76
C GLY A 407 23.94 12.04 5.87
N ILE A 408 22.69 12.19 6.32
CA ILE A 408 22.09 13.52 6.51
C ILE A 408 22.65 14.18 7.78
N PRO A 409 23.08 15.46 7.69
CA PRO A 409 23.46 16.21 8.87
C PRO A 409 22.29 16.35 9.84
N GLY A 410 22.40 15.75 11.02
CA GLY A 410 21.40 15.85 12.10
C GLY A 410 20.79 14.53 12.52
N ILE A 411 20.70 13.53 11.65
CA ILE A 411 20.28 12.18 12.02
C ILE A 411 21.54 11.39 12.41
N GLN A 412 21.70 11.12 13.70
CA GLN A 412 22.81 10.26 14.18
C GLN A 412 22.49 8.81 13.83
N PRO A 413 23.46 8.02 13.33
CA PRO A 413 23.29 6.61 13.03
C PRO A 413 23.00 5.77 14.28
#